data_43446cbd130142a45e97656b5a372488
#
_entry.id   43446cbd130142a45e97656b5a372488
#
_cell.length_a   1.000
_cell.length_b   1.000
_cell.length_c   1.000
_cell.angle_alpha   90.00
_cell.angle_beta   90.00
_cell.angle_gamma   90.00
#
_symmetry.space_group_name_H-M   'P 1'
#
loop_
_entity.id
_entity.type
_entity.pdbx_description
1 polymer ?
#
loop_
_entity_poly.entity_id
_entity_poly.type
_entity_poly.pdbx_seq_one_letter_code
_entity_poly.pdbx_strand_id
1 'polypeptide(L)'
;MLLDIYIIYFVALLPVVFLISYVYKKDLYPEDKREVFITFLLGASIILFLDILIPAVEIFNNTFFKGISNKAFMSFFRAATLEETLKLLVLYFYASKLDNFDEPMDAIVFATAASLGFAAIENVNYVFHTTETQSQAFSVALARAFSAVPLHGLNGVIMGLFFGLALFGDKDNKKYLFLALAVPIFIHGIYNFFLLINAGILIYIILFILFSRSSKIFNRIRMGQQLKGHEYWERTYTINSSEIYMNVLKITGIIIVGVIVLELIFNA
;
A
#
# COMPACT_ATOMS: atom_id res chain seq x y z
N MET A 1 31.79 -11.99 -3.00
CA MET A 1 31.01 -12.03 -1.73
C MET A 1 30.45 -10.65 -1.32
N LEU A 2 31.29 -9.65 -0.95
CA LEU A 2 30.74 -8.31 -0.57
C LEU A 2 30.09 -7.60 -1.76
N LEU A 3 30.69 -7.62 -2.94
CA LEU A 3 30.13 -6.99 -4.15
C LEU A 3 28.75 -7.54 -4.51
N ASP A 4 28.55 -8.84 -4.36
CA ASP A 4 27.28 -9.51 -4.67
C ASP A 4 26.18 -9.05 -3.72
N ILE A 5 26.50 -8.85 -2.44
CA ILE A 5 25.55 -8.32 -1.44
C ILE A 5 25.12 -6.89 -1.81
N TYR A 6 26.04 -6.01 -2.20
CA TYR A 6 25.69 -4.65 -2.64
C TYR A 6 24.83 -4.64 -3.90
N ILE A 7 25.09 -5.54 -4.85
CA ILE A 7 24.26 -5.68 -6.05
C ILE A 7 22.84 -6.12 -5.67
N ILE A 8 22.70 -7.05 -4.73
CA ILE A 8 21.40 -7.52 -4.27
C ILE A 8 20.61 -6.38 -3.58
N TYR A 9 21.25 -5.59 -2.70
CA TYR A 9 20.62 -4.40 -2.11
C TYR A 9 20.21 -3.37 -3.17
N PHE A 10 21.06 -3.15 -4.15
CA PHE A 10 20.78 -2.22 -5.26
C PHE A 10 19.54 -2.68 -6.05
N VAL A 11 19.47 -3.95 -6.43
CA VAL A 11 18.31 -4.52 -7.14
C VAL A 11 17.05 -4.45 -6.30
N ALA A 12 17.15 -4.71 -4.99
CA ALA A 12 16.02 -4.66 -4.07
C ALA A 12 15.46 -3.23 -3.88
N LEU A 13 16.30 -2.20 -3.86
CA LEU A 13 15.90 -0.83 -3.53
C LEU A 13 15.74 0.09 -4.74
N LEU A 14 16.39 -0.21 -5.87
CA LEU A 14 16.31 0.60 -7.08
C LEU A 14 14.86 0.89 -7.54
N PRO A 15 13.94 -0.09 -7.60
CA PRO A 15 12.57 0.16 -8.04
C PRO A 15 11.81 1.10 -7.07
N VAL A 16 12.13 1.07 -5.77
CA VAL A 16 11.55 1.98 -4.78
C VAL A 16 11.95 3.42 -5.10
N VAL A 17 13.25 3.67 -5.30
CA VAL A 17 13.80 5.01 -5.63
C VAL A 17 13.24 5.49 -6.96
N PHE A 18 13.15 4.61 -7.95
CA PHE A 18 12.58 4.94 -9.25
C PHE A 18 11.12 5.34 -9.15
N LEU A 19 10.29 4.55 -8.47
CA LEU A 19 8.85 4.78 -8.39
C LEU A 19 8.50 6.03 -7.57
N ILE A 20 9.16 6.26 -6.43
CA ILE A 20 8.92 7.49 -5.65
C ILE A 20 9.33 8.74 -6.45
N SER A 21 10.47 8.67 -7.15
CA SER A 21 10.92 9.77 -8.01
C SER A 21 9.98 10.00 -9.19
N TYR A 22 9.43 8.93 -9.75
CA TYR A 22 8.45 9.01 -10.84
C TYR A 22 7.16 9.69 -10.39
N VAL A 23 6.60 9.29 -9.24
CA VAL A 23 5.34 9.87 -8.72
C VAL A 23 5.57 11.33 -8.33
N TYR A 24 6.66 11.65 -7.61
CA TYR A 24 7.02 13.01 -7.23
C TYR A 24 7.12 13.97 -8.44
N LYS A 25 7.72 13.50 -9.56
CA LYS A 25 7.83 14.31 -10.79
C LYS A 25 6.51 14.47 -11.56
N LYS A 26 5.44 13.75 -11.20
CA LYS A 26 4.11 13.95 -11.81
C LYS A 26 3.38 15.17 -11.28
N ASP A 27 3.78 15.61 -10.10
CA ASP A 27 3.27 16.81 -9.48
C ASP A 27 3.77 18.08 -10.16
N LEU A 28 2.88 19.06 -10.37
CA LEU A 28 3.23 20.37 -10.89
C LEU A 28 3.70 21.34 -9.79
N TYR A 29 3.25 21.12 -8.57
CA TYR A 29 3.55 21.91 -7.37
C TYR A 29 4.13 21.00 -6.28
N PRO A 30 5.34 20.44 -6.52
CA PRO A 30 5.85 19.36 -5.70
C PRO A 30 6.17 19.78 -4.26
N GLU A 31 5.78 18.93 -3.34
CA GLU A 31 6.01 19.05 -1.92
C GLU A 31 7.47 19.12 -1.49
N ASP A 32 7.74 19.62 -0.27
CA ASP A 32 9.10 19.61 0.27
C ASP A 32 9.62 18.16 0.36
N LYS A 33 10.77 17.94 -0.26
CA LYS A 33 11.45 16.64 -0.28
C LYS A 33 11.70 16.08 1.11
N ARG A 34 11.92 16.95 2.11
CA ARG A 34 12.11 16.55 3.50
C ARG A 34 10.85 15.90 4.06
N GLU A 35 9.68 16.46 3.81
CA GLU A 35 8.40 15.94 4.29
C GLU A 35 8.03 14.64 3.60
N VAL A 36 8.26 14.55 2.29
CA VAL A 36 8.12 13.29 1.54
C VAL A 36 9.06 12.22 2.08
N PHE A 37 10.32 12.58 2.40
CA PHE A 37 11.28 11.65 2.98
C PHE A 37 10.91 11.22 4.41
N ILE A 38 10.41 12.13 5.24
CA ILE A 38 9.90 11.77 6.60
C ILE A 38 8.71 10.82 6.47
N THR A 39 7.79 11.09 5.55
CA THR A 39 6.64 10.19 5.29
C THR A 39 7.11 8.80 4.83
N PHE A 40 8.13 8.75 3.99
CA PHE A 40 8.78 7.50 3.59
C PHE A 40 9.36 6.75 4.80
N LEU A 41 10.07 7.44 5.69
CA LEU A 41 10.63 6.82 6.90
C LEU A 41 9.55 6.34 7.88
N LEU A 42 8.46 7.09 8.02
CA LEU A 42 7.29 6.65 8.81
C LEU A 42 6.66 5.40 8.19
N GLY A 43 6.55 5.34 6.85
CA GLY A 43 6.14 4.14 6.15
C GLY A 43 7.08 2.94 6.41
N ALA A 44 8.39 3.17 6.35
CA ALA A 44 9.39 2.15 6.65
C ALA A 44 9.29 1.62 8.11
N SER A 45 8.95 2.49 9.06
CA SER A 45 8.81 2.12 10.48
C SER A 45 7.59 1.22 10.77
N ILE A 46 6.64 1.09 9.87
CA ILE A 46 5.45 0.21 9.99
C ILE A 46 5.86 -1.23 10.30
N ILE A 47 6.98 -1.69 9.75
CA ILE A 47 7.46 -3.05 9.96
C ILE A 47 7.67 -3.38 11.45
N LEU A 48 8.11 -2.41 12.25
CA LEU A 48 8.33 -2.58 13.69
C LEU A 48 7.04 -2.90 14.45
N PHE A 49 5.92 -2.30 14.02
CA PHE A 49 4.60 -2.60 14.60
C PHE A 49 4.10 -3.97 14.16
N LEU A 50 4.34 -4.31 12.90
CA LEU A 50 3.94 -5.61 12.35
C LEU A 50 4.71 -6.76 12.99
N ASP A 51 6.00 -6.61 13.24
CA ASP A 51 6.81 -7.63 13.91
C ASP A 51 6.28 -7.99 15.31
N ILE A 52 5.62 -7.04 15.99
CA ILE A 52 4.96 -7.28 17.28
C ILE A 52 3.59 -7.96 17.10
N LEU A 53 2.81 -7.56 16.10
CA LEU A 53 1.43 -8.03 15.92
C LEU A 53 1.34 -9.38 15.22
N ILE A 54 2.19 -9.60 14.22
CA ILE A 54 2.11 -10.77 13.32
C ILE A 54 2.18 -12.10 14.07
N PRO A 55 3.06 -12.33 15.06
CA PRO A 55 3.10 -13.62 15.75
C PRO A 55 1.76 -14.02 16.38
N ALA A 56 1.07 -13.08 17.02
CA ALA A 56 -0.24 -13.35 17.63
C ALA A 56 -1.31 -13.62 16.56
N VAL A 57 -1.29 -12.88 15.46
CA VAL A 57 -2.22 -13.06 14.34
C VAL A 57 -2.02 -14.41 13.65
N GLU A 58 -0.77 -14.85 13.48
CA GLU A 58 -0.43 -16.15 12.89
C GLU A 58 -0.84 -17.33 13.80
N ILE A 59 -0.64 -17.21 15.12
CA ILE A 59 -1.13 -18.21 16.07
C ILE A 59 -2.65 -18.33 15.96
N PHE A 60 -3.37 -17.20 15.94
CA PHE A 60 -4.82 -17.19 15.77
C PHE A 60 -5.24 -17.87 14.46
N ASN A 61 -4.63 -17.48 13.33
CA ASN A 61 -4.92 -18.06 12.04
C ASN A 61 -4.73 -19.58 12.01
N ASN A 62 -3.59 -20.05 12.48
CA ASN A 62 -3.24 -21.48 12.45
C ASN A 62 -4.10 -22.32 13.41
N THR A 63 -4.68 -21.68 14.44
CA THR A 63 -5.59 -22.32 15.38
C THR A 63 -6.98 -22.53 14.78
N PHE A 64 -7.51 -21.53 14.07
CA PHE A 64 -8.92 -21.50 13.67
C PHE A 64 -9.17 -21.78 12.19
N PHE A 65 -8.18 -21.62 11.32
CA PHE A 65 -8.37 -21.73 9.87
C PHE A 65 -7.41 -22.74 9.24
N LYS A 66 -7.91 -23.47 8.22
CA LYS A 66 -7.15 -24.49 7.49
C LYS A 66 -7.22 -24.26 5.97
N GLY A 67 -6.35 -24.90 5.22
CA GLY A 67 -6.42 -24.94 3.75
C GLY A 67 -6.60 -23.56 3.09
N ILE A 68 -7.69 -23.38 2.36
CA ILE A 68 -7.98 -22.18 1.59
C ILE A 68 -8.34 -20.98 2.47
N SER A 69 -9.07 -21.21 3.57
CA SER A 69 -9.45 -20.14 4.53
C SER A 69 -8.24 -19.60 5.29
N ASN A 70 -7.27 -20.47 5.66
CA ASN A 70 -5.99 -20.05 6.23
C ASN A 70 -5.24 -19.13 5.25
N LYS A 71 -5.14 -19.53 3.97
CA LYS A 71 -4.49 -18.69 2.93
C LYS A 71 -5.23 -17.37 2.73
N ALA A 72 -6.55 -17.36 2.74
CA ALA A 72 -7.35 -16.16 2.61
C ALA A 72 -7.14 -15.22 3.81
N PHE A 73 -7.14 -15.73 5.04
CA PHE A 73 -6.86 -14.94 6.23
C PHE A 73 -5.45 -14.33 6.18
N MET A 74 -4.43 -15.12 5.84
CA MET A 74 -3.06 -14.64 5.70
C MET A 74 -2.94 -13.53 4.67
N SER A 75 -3.64 -13.65 3.55
CA SER A 75 -3.56 -12.68 2.45
C SER A 75 -4.31 -11.40 2.74
N PHE A 76 -5.59 -11.52 3.14
CA PHE A 76 -6.49 -10.36 3.25
C PHE A 76 -6.43 -9.69 4.62
N PHE A 77 -6.29 -10.46 5.72
CA PHE A 77 -6.23 -9.87 7.05
C PHE A 77 -4.80 -9.62 7.51
N ARG A 78 -3.98 -10.70 7.64
CA ARG A 78 -2.62 -10.59 8.19
C ARG A 78 -1.72 -9.66 7.38
N ALA A 79 -1.74 -9.77 6.06
CA ALA A 79 -0.93 -8.88 5.21
C ALA A 79 -1.74 -7.63 4.87
N ALA A 80 -2.72 -7.72 3.97
CA ALA A 80 -3.32 -6.54 3.36
C ALA A 80 -4.00 -5.59 4.37
N THR A 81 -4.85 -6.09 5.29
CA THR A 81 -5.57 -5.21 6.21
C THR A 81 -4.63 -4.52 7.19
N LEU A 82 -3.68 -5.23 7.78
CA LEU A 82 -2.77 -4.62 8.75
C LEU A 82 -1.87 -3.59 8.07
N GLU A 83 -1.26 -3.94 6.95
CA GLU A 83 -0.31 -3.08 6.27
C GLU A 83 -0.96 -1.83 5.67
N GLU A 84 -2.06 -1.99 4.92
CA GLU A 84 -2.71 -0.84 4.29
C GLU A 84 -3.37 0.08 5.32
N THR A 85 -3.86 -0.47 6.45
CA THR A 85 -4.34 0.35 7.57
C THR A 85 -3.23 1.21 8.15
N LEU A 86 -2.07 0.65 8.44
CA LEU A 86 -0.95 1.40 9.01
C LEU A 86 -0.42 2.47 8.04
N LYS A 87 -0.38 2.18 6.74
CA LYS A 87 -0.04 3.17 5.70
C LYS A 87 -1.05 4.33 5.66
N LEU A 88 -2.35 4.02 5.74
CA LEU A 88 -3.39 5.06 5.82
C LEU A 88 -3.26 5.90 7.11
N LEU A 89 -2.87 5.29 8.23
CA LEU A 89 -2.65 6.03 9.48
C LEU A 89 -1.45 6.99 9.37
N VAL A 90 -0.37 6.61 8.68
CA VAL A 90 0.73 7.55 8.37
C VAL A 90 0.23 8.73 7.55
N LEU A 91 -0.55 8.47 6.50
CA LEU A 91 -1.14 9.52 5.67
C LEU A 91 -2.05 10.45 6.48
N TYR A 92 -2.92 9.88 7.33
CA TYR A 92 -3.89 10.65 8.11
C TYR A 92 -3.27 11.42 9.28
N PHE A 93 -2.44 10.77 10.11
CA PHE A 93 -1.93 11.40 11.33
C PHE A 93 -0.74 12.31 11.11
N TYR A 94 0.04 12.09 10.05
CA TYR A 94 1.20 12.90 9.72
C TYR A 94 0.98 13.74 8.47
N ALA A 95 0.95 13.14 7.28
CA ALA A 95 1.02 13.88 6.04
C ALA A 95 -0.15 14.87 5.86
N SER A 96 -1.40 14.44 6.14
CA SER A 96 -2.57 15.31 5.99
C SER A 96 -2.63 16.48 6.98
N LYS A 97 -1.70 16.57 7.93
CA LYS A 97 -1.59 17.65 8.90
C LYS A 97 -0.49 18.67 8.55
N LEU A 98 0.26 18.42 7.50
CA LEU A 98 1.24 19.37 7.00
C LEU A 98 0.53 20.60 6.42
N ASP A 99 1.12 21.77 6.61
CA ASP A 99 0.53 23.04 6.17
C ASP A 99 0.41 23.12 4.64
N ASN A 100 1.34 22.50 3.93
CA ASN A 100 1.41 22.42 2.48
C ASN A 100 0.63 21.24 1.88
N PHE A 101 -0.09 20.44 2.69
CA PHE A 101 -0.99 19.41 2.17
C PHE A 101 -2.30 20.06 1.75
N ASP A 102 -2.38 20.62 0.55
CA ASP A 102 -3.45 21.52 0.13
C ASP A 102 -4.14 21.13 -1.20
N GLU A 103 -3.69 20.03 -1.86
CA GLU A 103 -4.33 19.54 -3.07
C GLU A 103 -4.39 17.99 -3.17
N PRO A 104 -5.21 17.44 -4.09
CA PRO A 104 -5.34 15.97 -4.22
C PRO A 104 -4.06 15.24 -4.63
N MET A 105 -3.10 15.93 -5.28
CA MET A 105 -1.84 15.32 -5.70
C MET A 105 -0.94 15.01 -4.51
N ASP A 106 -0.97 15.86 -3.48
CA ASP A 106 -0.21 15.66 -2.24
C ASP A 106 -0.58 14.34 -1.58
N ALA A 107 -1.89 14.05 -1.53
CA ALA A 107 -2.36 12.77 -1.00
C ALA A 107 -1.77 11.58 -1.76
N ILE A 108 -1.62 11.68 -3.09
CA ILE A 108 -1.01 10.63 -3.91
C ILE A 108 0.49 10.53 -3.64
N VAL A 109 1.20 11.65 -3.59
CA VAL A 109 2.65 11.69 -3.34
C VAL A 109 2.96 11.10 -1.97
N PHE A 110 2.30 11.58 -0.91
CA PHE A 110 2.57 11.14 0.45
C PHE A 110 2.11 9.70 0.72
N ALA A 111 0.95 9.26 0.21
CA ALA A 111 0.52 7.87 0.33
C ALA A 111 1.47 6.91 -0.38
N THR A 112 1.97 7.31 -1.56
CA THR A 112 2.98 6.53 -2.30
C THR A 112 4.30 6.50 -1.54
N ALA A 113 4.72 7.62 -0.94
CA ALA A 113 5.94 7.68 -0.11
C ALA A 113 5.85 6.72 1.09
N ALA A 114 4.74 6.73 1.84
CA ALA A 114 4.52 5.80 2.94
C ALA A 114 4.53 4.33 2.48
N SER A 115 3.81 4.03 1.38
CA SER A 115 3.74 2.68 0.82
C SER A 115 5.10 2.17 0.32
N LEU A 116 5.89 3.01 -0.34
CA LEU A 116 7.22 2.63 -0.83
C LEU A 116 8.26 2.59 0.29
N GLY A 117 8.10 3.39 1.35
CA GLY A 117 8.91 3.29 2.56
C GLY A 117 8.74 1.92 3.22
N PHE A 118 7.50 1.48 3.40
CA PHE A 118 7.19 0.13 3.88
C PHE A 118 7.78 -0.94 2.95
N ALA A 119 7.53 -0.83 1.64
CA ALA A 119 8.02 -1.80 0.65
C ALA A 119 9.55 -1.93 0.64
N ALA A 120 10.28 -0.85 0.91
CA ALA A 120 11.74 -0.88 0.96
C ALA A 120 12.26 -1.83 2.05
N ILE A 121 11.75 -1.68 3.28
CA ILE A 121 12.16 -2.54 4.41
C ILE A 121 11.62 -3.96 4.25
N GLU A 122 10.37 -4.09 3.85
CA GLU A 122 9.79 -5.41 3.56
C GLU A 122 10.61 -6.16 2.50
N ASN A 123 11.01 -5.48 1.43
CA ASN A 123 11.81 -6.08 0.37
C ASN A 123 13.19 -6.56 0.87
N VAL A 124 13.85 -5.74 1.69
CA VAL A 124 15.11 -6.12 2.36
C VAL A 124 14.88 -7.35 3.25
N ASN A 125 13.81 -7.37 4.06
CA ASN A 125 13.49 -8.50 4.92
C ASN A 125 13.28 -9.79 4.12
N TYR A 126 12.48 -9.76 3.06
CA TYR A 126 12.28 -10.93 2.20
C TYR A 126 13.57 -11.42 1.56
N VAL A 127 14.39 -10.52 1.06
CA VAL A 127 15.63 -10.88 0.36
C VAL A 127 16.67 -11.51 1.30
N PHE A 128 16.80 -10.99 2.54
CA PHE A 128 17.90 -11.40 3.42
C PHE A 128 17.48 -12.35 4.54
N HIS A 129 16.20 -12.44 4.89
CA HIS A 129 15.72 -13.31 5.97
C HIS A 129 14.98 -14.56 5.49
N THR A 130 14.54 -14.62 4.21
CA THR A 130 13.83 -15.79 3.69
C THR A 130 14.63 -16.62 2.69
N THR A 131 15.88 -16.25 2.42
CA THR A 131 16.75 -16.93 1.45
C THR A 131 18.01 -17.46 2.11
N GLU A 132 18.45 -18.64 1.68
CA GLU A 132 19.62 -19.31 2.23
C GLU A 132 20.90 -19.04 1.41
N THR A 133 20.75 -18.67 0.12
CA THR A 133 21.85 -18.45 -0.79
C THR A 133 21.77 -17.11 -1.50
N GLN A 134 22.92 -16.55 -1.90
CA GLN A 134 22.95 -15.29 -2.66
C GLN A 134 22.20 -15.38 -3.99
N SER A 135 22.20 -16.53 -4.65
CA SER A 135 21.44 -16.75 -5.90
C SER A 135 19.93 -16.67 -5.67
N GLN A 136 19.44 -17.26 -4.57
CA GLN A 136 18.04 -17.12 -4.16
C GLN A 136 17.71 -15.67 -3.80
N ALA A 137 18.57 -15.00 -3.03
CA ALA A 137 18.40 -13.61 -2.65
C ALA A 137 18.29 -12.69 -3.89
N PHE A 138 19.15 -12.86 -4.88
CA PHE A 138 19.08 -12.12 -6.12
C PHE A 138 17.79 -12.41 -6.90
N SER A 139 17.38 -13.67 -6.99
CA SER A 139 16.15 -14.08 -7.69
C SER A 139 14.91 -13.50 -7.00
N VAL A 140 14.86 -13.52 -5.67
CA VAL A 140 13.77 -12.91 -4.88
C VAL A 140 13.77 -11.40 -5.04
N ALA A 141 14.93 -10.73 -4.95
CA ALA A 141 15.03 -9.29 -5.18
C ALA A 141 14.49 -8.90 -6.56
N LEU A 142 14.88 -9.63 -7.60
CA LEU A 142 14.44 -9.38 -8.97
C LEU A 142 12.92 -9.62 -9.13
N ALA A 143 12.40 -10.73 -8.62
CA ALA A 143 10.97 -11.03 -8.69
C ALA A 143 10.14 -9.96 -7.98
N ARG A 144 10.55 -9.53 -6.79
CA ARG A 144 9.86 -8.49 -6.01
C ARG A 144 10.00 -7.10 -6.62
N ALA A 145 11.13 -6.81 -7.28
CA ALA A 145 11.33 -5.56 -8.03
C ALA A 145 10.28 -5.35 -9.13
N PHE A 146 9.79 -6.42 -9.75
CA PHE A 146 8.78 -6.39 -10.81
C PHE A 146 7.37 -6.80 -10.35
N SER A 147 7.16 -7.11 -9.08
CA SER A 147 5.85 -7.50 -8.57
C SER A 147 5.47 -6.76 -7.28
N ALA A 148 6.04 -7.10 -6.15
CA ALA A 148 5.65 -6.55 -4.84
C ALA A 148 5.90 -5.04 -4.72
N VAL A 149 7.09 -4.55 -5.11
CA VAL A 149 7.40 -3.12 -5.02
C VAL A 149 6.49 -2.27 -5.90
N PRO A 150 6.25 -2.60 -7.20
CA PRO A 150 5.24 -1.91 -7.99
C PRO A 150 3.82 -2.00 -7.43
N LEU A 151 3.43 -3.13 -6.83
CA LEU A 151 2.13 -3.25 -6.18
C LEU A 151 1.95 -2.23 -5.06
N HIS A 152 2.91 -2.15 -4.13
CA HIS A 152 2.86 -1.18 -3.04
C HIS A 152 2.82 0.27 -3.55
N GLY A 153 3.65 0.61 -4.54
CA GLY A 153 3.63 1.93 -5.16
C GLY A 153 2.25 2.27 -5.77
N LEU A 154 1.66 1.34 -6.53
CA LEU A 154 0.35 1.51 -7.15
C LEU A 154 -0.80 1.56 -6.11
N ASN A 155 -0.71 0.77 -5.04
CA ASN A 155 -1.65 0.86 -3.91
C ASN A 155 -1.56 2.22 -3.21
N GLY A 156 -0.34 2.77 -3.04
CA GLY A 156 -0.15 4.13 -2.54
C GLY A 156 -0.83 5.18 -3.43
N VAL A 157 -0.68 5.07 -4.75
CA VAL A 157 -1.36 5.96 -5.71
C VAL A 157 -2.89 5.88 -5.56
N ILE A 158 -3.45 4.67 -5.42
CA ILE A 158 -4.90 4.46 -5.29
C ILE A 158 -5.40 4.96 -3.93
N MET A 159 -4.68 4.66 -2.85
CA MET A 159 -4.99 5.17 -1.51
C MET A 159 -5.02 6.69 -1.50
N GLY A 160 -3.96 7.31 -2.03
CA GLY A 160 -3.84 8.77 -2.11
C GLY A 160 -4.92 9.39 -2.98
N LEU A 161 -5.25 8.80 -4.14
CA LEU A 161 -6.35 9.26 -4.98
C LEU A 161 -7.67 9.35 -4.21
N PHE A 162 -8.08 8.24 -3.56
CA PHE A 162 -9.35 8.22 -2.84
C PHE A 162 -9.32 9.08 -1.58
N PHE A 163 -8.18 9.17 -0.90
CA PHE A 163 -8.00 10.05 0.25
C PHE A 163 -8.07 11.54 -0.15
N GLY A 164 -7.42 11.90 -1.26
CA GLY A 164 -7.51 13.25 -1.83
C GLY A 164 -8.94 13.59 -2.26
N LEU A 165 -9.66 12.66 -2.92
CA LEU A 165 -11.07 12.84 -3.26
C LEU A 165 -11.96 12.95 -2.02
N ALA A 166 -11.61 12.30 -0.92
CA ALA A 166 -12.34 12.46 0.34
C ALA A 166 -12.15 13.84 0.96
N LEU A 167 -10.99 14.47 0.81
CA LEU A 167 -10.70 15.79 1.39
C LEU A 167 -11.12 16.96 0.50
N PHE A 168 -10.89 16.86 -0.80
CA PHE A 168 -10.99 17.95 -1.77
C PHE A 168 -12.12 17.76 -2.79
N GLY A 169 -12.86 16.65 -2.73
CA GLY A 169 -13.97 16.37 -3.63
C GLY A 169 -15.27 17.03 -3.16
N ASP A 170 -16.16 17.35 -4.10
CA ASP A 170 -17.41 18.03 -3.81
C ASP A 170 -18.51 17.12 -3.21
N LYS A 171 -18.39 15.81 -3.40
CA LYS A 171 -19.43 14.83 -3.01
C LYS A 171 -18.80 13.50 -2.60
N ASP A 172 -19.59 12.69 -1.90
CA ASP A 172 -19.25 11.30 -1.54
C ASP A 172 -17.99 11.14 -0.68
N ASN A 173 -17.58 12.15 0.09
CA ASN A 173 -16.35 12.19 0.87
C ASN A 173 -16.18 10.93 1.76
N LYS A 174 -17.23 10.51 2.48
CA LYS A 174 -17.19 9.29 3.32
C LYS A 174 -16.99 8.01 2.51
N LYS A 175 -17.61 7.93 1.33
CA LYS A 175 -17.41 6.81 0.39
C LYS A 175 -15.97 6.77 -0.11
N TYR A 176 -15.41 7.91 -0.49
CA TYR A 176 -14.01 7.96 -0.92
C TYR A 176 -13.05 7.62 0.21
N LEU A 177 -13.31 8.06 1.45
CA LEU A 177 -12.53 7.65 2.60
C LEU A 177 -12.57 6.13 2.85
N PHE A 178 -13.74 5.50 2.67
CA PHE A 178 -13.85 4.04 2.73
C PHE A 178 -13.06 3.36 1.60
N LEU A 179 -13.16 3.87 0.38
CA LEU A 179 -12.44 3.33 -0.78
C LEU A 179 -10.92 3.52 -0.68
N ALA A 180 -10.45 4.57 0.01
CA ALA A 180 -9.03 4.80 0.25
C ALA A 180 -8.36 3.65 1.01
N LEU A 181 -9.13 2.88 1.77
CA LEU A 181 -8.65 1.71 2.49
C LEU A 181 -9.10 0.39 1.82
N ALA A 182 -10.38 0.28 1.46
CA ALA A 182 -10.95 -0.97 0.97
C ALA A 182 -10.33 -1.43 -0.35
N VAL A 183 -10.07 -0.51 -1.29
CA VAL A 183 -9.51 -0.87 -2.61
C VAL A 183 -8.07 -1.34 -2.51
N PRO A 184 -7.13 -0.63 -1.83
CA PRO A 184 -5.79 -1.15 -1.60
C PRO A 184 -5.76 -2.50 -0.87
N ILE A 185 -6.56 -2.69 0.18
CA ILE A 185 -6.66 -3.98 0.90
C ILE A 185 -7.10 -5.09 -0.06
N PHE A 186 -8.13 -4.85 -0.88
CA PHE A 186 -8.61 -5.86 -1.81
C PHE A 186 -7.56 -6.25 -2.86
N ILE A 187 -6.91 -5.27 -3.47
CA ILE A 187 -5.85 -5.49 -4.48
C ILE A 187 -4.67 -6.23 -3.85
N HIS A 188 -4.20 -5.78 -2.71
CA HIS A 188 -3.08 -6.40 -1.99
C HIS A 188 -3.43 -7.82 -1.53
N GLY A 189 -4.63 -8.02 -0.98
CA GLY A 189 -5.11 -9.33 -0.56
C GLY A 189 -5.18 -10.34 -1.72
N ILE A 190 -5.71 -9.94 -2.88
CA ILE A 190 -5.72 -10.78 -4.09
C ILE A 190 -4.29 -11.11 -4.55
N TYR A 191 -3.39 -10.13 -4.54
CA TYR A 191 -1.99 -10.35 -4.90
C TYR A 191 -1.37 -11.45 -4.04
N ASN A 192 -1.44 -11.33 -2.71
CA ASN A 192 -0.90 -12.32 -1.79
C ASN A 192 -1.61 -13.68 -1.89
N PHE A 193 -2.93 -13.65 -2.08
CA PHE A 193 -3.71 -14.87 -2.25
C PHE A 193 -3.27 -15.66 -3.49
N PHE A 194 -3.06 -14.99 -4.62
CA PHE A 194 -2.57 -15.63 -5.83
C PHE A 194 -1.16 -16.21 -5.67
N LEU A 195 -0.29 -15.57 -4.89
CA LEU A 195 1.00 -16.16 -4.54
C LEU A 195 0.82 -17.46 -3.75
N LEU A 196 -0.03 -17.45 -2.71
CA LEU A 196 -0.23 -18.60 -1.82
C LEU A 196 -0.93 -19.79 -2.49
N ILE A 197 -1.71 -19.56 -3.56
CA ILE A 197 -2.32 -20.63 -4.34
C ILE A 197 -1.54 -21.01 -5.62
N ASN A 198 -0.30 -20.51 -5.76
CA ASN A 198 0.57 -20.72 -6.92
C ASN A 198 -0.01 -20.20 -8.26
N ALA A 199 -0.85 -19.18 -8.24
CA ALA A 199 -1.43 -18.52 -9.40
C ALA A 199 -0.70 -17.21 -9.77
N GLY A 200 0.61 -17.13 -9.52
CA GLY A 200 1.41 -15.91 -9.62
C GLY A 200 1.39 -15.21 -10.98
N ILE A 201 1.09 -15.94 -12.08
CA ILE A 201 0.94 -15.32 -13.40
C ILE A 201 -0.18 -14.27 -13.44
N LEU A 202 -1.26 -14.44 -12.66
CA LEU A 202 -2.38 -13.50 -12.60
C LEU A 202 -1.99 -12.16 -11.98
N ILE A 203 -0.93 -12.13 -11.19
CA ILE A 203 -0.38 -10.91 -10.57
C ILE A 203 0.03 -9.90 -11.63
N TYR A 204 0.68 -10.34 -12.70
CA TYR A 204 1.13 -9.44 -13.77
C TYR A 204 -0.05 -8.82 -14.54
N ILE A 205 -1.18 -9.52 -14.64
CA ILE A 205 -2.42 -8.97 -15.22
C ILE A 205 -2.94 -7.83 -14.32
N ILE A 206 -2.97 -8.04 -13.00
CA ILE A 206 -3.38 -7.01 -12.04
C ILE A 206 -2.45 -5.80 -12.15
N LEU A 207 -1.14 -6.01 -12.10
CA LEU A 207 -0.16 -4.93 -12.20
C LEU A 207 -0.28 -4.14 -13.50
N PHE A 208 -0.50 -4.82 -14.63
CA PHE A 208 -0.73 -4.16 -15.91
C PHE A 208 -1.99 -3.28 -15.91
N ILE A 209 -3.09 -3.78 -15.35
CA ILE A 209 -4.33 -3.00 -15.20
C ILE A 209 -4.09 -1.78 -14.32
N LEU A 210 -3.46 -1.96 -13.17
CA LEU A 210 -3.19 -0.89 -12.21
C LEU A 210 -2.26 0.18 -12.81
N PHE A 211 -1.18 -0.22 -13.47
CA PHE A 211 -0.27 0.69 -14.16
C PHE A 211 -0.98 1.51 -15.24
N SER A 212 -1.79 0.85 -16.06
CA SER A 212 -2.57 1.52 -17.10
C SER A 212 -3.57 2.52 -16.52
N ARG A 213 -4.17 2.22 -15.34
CA ARG A 213 -5.09 3.11 -14.64
C ARG A 213 -4.36 4.27 -13.96
N SER A 214 -3.21 4.02 -13.33
CA SER A 214 -2.42 5.06 -12.66
C SER A 214 -2.02 6.18 -13.61
N SER A 215 -1.61 5.85 -14.84
CA SER A 215 -1.31 6.85 -15.88
C SER A 215 -2.49 7.78 -16.18
N LYS A 216 -3.71 7.23 -16.21
CA LYS A 216 -4.94 8.03 -16.41
C LYS A 216 -5.25 8.90 -15.17
N ILE A 217 -5.00 8.38 -13.97
CA ILE A 217 -5.16 9.11 -12.70
C ILE A 217 -4.24 10.34 -12.72
N PHE A 218 -2.93 10.14 -12.95
CA PHE A 218 -1.98 11.25 -13.00
C PHE A 218 -2.35 12.30 -14.03
N ASN A 219 -2.73 11.89 -15.25
CA ASN A 219 -3.12 12.83 -16.28
C ASN A 219 -4.37 13.66 -15.89
N ARG A 220 -5.35 13.04 -15.23
CA ARG A 220 -6.57 13.73 -14.78
C ARG A 220 -6.27 14.72 -13.63
N ILE A 221 -5.49 14.31 -12.63
CA ILE A 221 -5.13 15.18 -11.50
C ILE A 221 -4.28 16.35 -12.00
N ARG A 222 -3.27 16.07 -12.83
CA ARG A 222 -2.41 17.09 -13.41
C ARG A 222 -3.21 18.09 -14.28
N MET A 223 -4.20 17.62 -15.03
CA MET A 223 -5.11 18.51 -15.76
C MET A 223 -5.90 19.40 -14.78
N GLY A 224 -6.33 18.87 -13.64
CA GLY A 224 -6.95 19.65 -12.57
C GLY A 224 -6.04 20.73 -12.03
N GLN A 225 -4.76 20.41 -11.75
CA GLN A 225 -3.73 21.38 -11.34
C GLN A 225 -3.55 22.48 -12.39
N GLN A 226 -3.48 22.14 -13.68
CA GLN A 226 -3.34 23.11 -14.76
C GLN A 226 -4.55 24.05 -14.90
N LEU A 227 -5.75 23.55 -14.68
CA LEU A 227 -6.99 24.32 -14.83
C LEU A 227 -7.29 25.19 -13.61
N LYS A 228 -7.06 24.67 -12.41
CA LYS A 228 -7.41 25.36 -11.16
C LYS A 228 -6.26 26.20 -10.61
N GLY A 229 -4.99 25.83 -10.87
CA GLY A 229 -3.84 26.39 -10.19
C GLY A 229 -3.71 25.88 -8.73
N HIS A 230 -2.63 26.24 -8.07
CA HIS A 230 -2.35 25.82 -6.68
C HIS A 230 -3.34 26.42 -5.66
N GLU A 231 -3.80 27.64 -5.87
CA GLU A 231 -4.60 28.40 -4.88
C GLU A 231 -6.09 28.05 -4.84
N TYR A 232 -6.58 27.08 -5.66
CA TYR A 232 -8.02 26.84 -5.84
C TYR A 232 -8.53 25.52 -5.25
N TRP A 233 -7.71 24.82 -4.46
CA TRP A 233 -8.14 23.60 -3.79
C TRP A 233 -8.53 23.91 -2.34
N GLU A 234 -9.80 23.85 -2.04
CA GLU A 234 -10.32 23.96 -0.67
C GLU A 234 -10.64 22.58 -0.11
N ARG A 235 -10.32 22.34 1.13
CA ARG A 235 -10.77 21.15 1.85
C ARG A 235 -12.28 21.24 2.07
N THR A 236 -13.03 20.41 1.38
CA THR A 236 -14.49 20.33 1.47
C THR A 236 -14.96 19.45 2.63
N TYR A 237 -14.04 18.68 3.20
CA TYR A 237 -14.34 17.71 4.25
C TYR A 237 -13.22 17.58 5.28
N THR A 238 -13.64 17.45 6.55
CA THR A 238 -12.73 17.16 7.67
C THR A 238 -12.93 15.71 8.10
N ILE A 239 -11.89 14.90 7.94
CA ILE A 239 -11.90 13.49 8.34
C ILE A 239 -11.76 13.40 9.86
N ASN A 240 -12.68 12.69 10.53
CA ASN A 240 -12.59 12.36 11.94
C ASN A 240 -11.93 11.00 12.13
N SER A 241 -11.09 10.85 13.14
CA SER A 241 -10.43 9.58 13.46
C SER A 241 -11.42 8.43 13.68
N SER A 242 -12.60 8.72 14.25
CA SER A 242 -13.69 7.73 14.39
C SER A 242 -14.15 7.14 13.06
N GLU A 243 -14.15 7.89 11.98
CA GLU A 243 -14.53 7.41 10.65
C GLU A 243 -13.48 6.44 10.09
N ILE A 244 -12.21 6.70 10.34
CA ILE A 244 -11.13 5.77 9.96
C ILE A 244 -11.28 4.46 10.74
N TYR A 245 -11.42 4.54 12.07
CA TYR A 245 -11.61 3.34 12.90
C TYR A 245 -12.86 2.54 12.49
N MET A 246 -13.97 3.21 12.20
CA MET A 246 -15.18 2.54 11.73
C MET A 246 -15.00 1.88 10.36
N ASN A 247 -14.23 2.49 9.45
CA ASN A 247 -13.93 1.88 8.16
C ASN A 247 -13.02 0.65 8.32
N VAL A 248 -11.99 0.73 9.18
CA VAL A 248 -11.14 -0.43 9.53
C VAL A 248 -12.00 -1.56 10.09
N LEU A 249 -12.87 -1.28 11.06
CA LEU A 249 -13.75 -2.30 11.67
C LEU A 249 -14.70 -2.94 10.65
N LYS A 250 -15.32 -2.15 9.77
CA LYS A 250 -16.22 -2.65 8.72
C LYS A 250 -15.48 -3.58 7.76
N ILE A 251 -14.31 -3.15 7.25
CA ILE A 251 -13.53 -3.93 6.29
C ILE A 251 -13.02 -5.21 6.96
N THR A 252 -12.49 -5.12 8.17
CA THR A 252 -12.05 -6.27 8.96
C THR A 252 -13.20 -7.25 9.17
N GLY A 253 -14.38 -6.77 9.57
CA GLY A 253 -15.57 -7.60 9.73
C GLY A 253 -15.96 -8.34 8.45
N ILE A 254 -15.98 -7.66 7.32
CA ILE A 254 -16.28 -8.28 6.01
C ILE A 254 -15.26 -9.38 5.68
N ILE A 255 -13.99 -9.13 5.89
CA ILE A 255 -12.91 -10.10 5.61
C ILE A 255 -13.05 -11.32 6.53
N ILE A 256 -13.23 -11.12 7.83
CA ILE A 256 -13.35 -12.21 8.79
C ILE A 256 -14.59 -13.07 8.48
N VAL A 257 -15.73 -12.45 8.19
CA VAL A 257 -16.94 -13.20 7.78
C VAL A 257 -16.66 -14.00 6.51
N GLY A 258 -16.01 -13.41 5.51
CA GLY A 258 -15.64 -14.13 4.29
C GLY A 258 -14.72 -15.32 4.55
N VAL A 259 -13.73 -15.18 5.42
CA VAL A 259 -12.83 -16.28 5.80
C VAL A 259 -13.57 -17.38 6.56
N ILE A 260 -14.48 -17.03 7.50
CA ILE A 260 -15.31 -18.01 8.22
C ILE A 260 -16.20 -18.78 7.24
N VAL A 261 -16.82 -18.11 6.27
CA VAL A 261 -17.63 -18.77 5.23
C VAL A 261 -16.78 -19.75 4.42
N LEU A 262 -15.54 -19.37 4.04
CA LEU A 262 -14.62 -20.30 3.37
C LEU A 262 -14.25 -21.50 4.25
N GLU A 263 -14.03 -21.30 5.56
CA GLU A 263 -13.76 -22.40 6.50
C GLU A 263 -14.92 -23.39 6.54
N LEU A 264 -16.15 -22.87 6.66
CA LEU A 264 -17.36 -23.71 6.71
C LEU A 264 -17.64 -24.46 5.39
N ILE A 265 -17.27 -23.88 4.24
CA ILE A 265 -17.50 -24.54 2.92
C ILE A 265 -16.46 -25.62 2.63
N PHE A 266 -15.20 -25.38 2.96
CA PHE A 266 -14.10 -26.22 2.49
C PHE A 266 -13.50 -27.14 3.57
N ASN A 267 -13.78 -26.90 4.86
CA ASN A 267 -13.16 -27.62 5.98
C ASN A 267 -14.17 -28.09 7.05
N ALA A 268 -15.49 -27.96 6.80
CA ALA A 268 -16.55 -28.45 7.68
C ALA A 268 -16.78 -29.97 7.55
#